data_3e05413d20f19127bfe4dcf80cdf169b
#
_entry.id   3e05413d20f19127bfe4dcf80cdf169b
#
_cell.length_a   1.000
_cell.length_b   1.000
_cell.length_c   1.000
_cell.angle_alpha   90.00
_cell.angle_beta   90.00
_cell.angle_gamma   90.00
#
_symmetry.space_group_name_H-M   'P 1'
#
loop_
_entity.id
_entity.type
_entity.pdbx_description
1 polymer ?
#
loop_
_entity_poly.entity_id
_entity_poly.type
_entity_poly.pdbx_seq_one_letter_code
_entity_poly.pdbx_strand_id
1 'polypeptide(L)'
;VAEVFVTDRVVTRPGRTREFVDAYLTGYAPGARQRGMTLQRVLVSPPIWFEDQPNTVTVTWSLPSARAWWEMTWQGRPDPSIGEWWTGIDQLVTERSREVAADAADVDGLCDV
;
A
#
# COMPACT_ATOMS: atom_id res chain seq x y z
N VAL A 1 8.36 -1.07 -21.05
CA VAL A 1 8.63 -1.64 -19.73
C VAL A 1 7.33 -1.67 -18.95
N ALA A 2 6.99 -2.84 -18.43
CA ALA A 2 5.71 -3.06 -17.76
C ALA A 2 5.74 -2.50 -16.33
N GLU A 3 4.79 -1.64 -16.00
CA GLU A 3 4.60 -1.17 -14.63
C GLU A 3 4.04 -2.27 -13.74
N VAL A 4 4.44 -2.26 -12.49
CA VAL A 4 3.90 -3.14 -11.45
C VAL A 4 3.18 -2.26 -10.44
N PHE A 5 1.98 -2.67 -10.04
CA PHE A 5 1.17 -1.95 -9.08
C PHE A 5 1.08 -2.72 -7.77
N VAL A 6 1.21 -2.01 -6.67
CA VAL A 6 1.02 -2.56 -5.34
C VAL A 6 -0.16 -1.85 -4.72
N THR A 7 -1.17 -2.61 -4.30
CA THR A 7 -2.38 -2.06 -3.72
C THR A 7 -2.55 -2.56 -2.30
N ASP A 8 -2.60 -1.64 -1.35
CA ASP A 8 -2.95 -1.92 0.03
C ASP A 8 -4.44 -1.65 0.22
N ARG A 9 -5.16 -2.65 0.70
CA ARG A 9 -6.56 -2.53 1.07
C ARG A 9 -6.69 -2.70 2.57
N VAL A 10 -7.27 -1.70 3.22
CA VAL A 10 -7.36 -1.67 4.67
C VAL A 10 -8.79 -1.34 5.08
N VAL A 11 -9.36 -2.16 5.95
CA VAL A 11 -10.64 -1.84 6.61
C VAL A 11 -10.30 -1.30 7.99
N THR A 12 -10.71 -0.07 8.25
CA THR A 12 -10.38 0.60 9.50
C THR A 12 -11.39 0.25 10.60
N ARG A 13 -10.98 0.45 11.85
CA ARG A 13 -11.92 0.44 12.96
C ARG A 13 -12.86 1.63 12.84
N PRO A 14 -14.09 1.54 13.39
CA PRO A 14 -15.06 2.62 13.30
C PRO A 14 -14.49 3.95 13.76
N GLY A 15 -14.67 4.99 12.94
CA GLY A 15 -14.26 6.35 13.26
C GLY A 15 -12.76 6.65 13.18
N ARG A 16 -11.94 5.67 12.77
CA ARG A 16 -10.48 5.81 12.83
C ARG A 16 -9.82 6.00 11.45
N THR A 17 -10.62 6.22 10.40
CA THR A 17 -10.09 6.24 9.02
C THR A 17 -9.16 7.42 8.77
N ARG A 18 -9.56 8.62 9.18
CA ARG A 18 -8.73 9.81 8.98
C ARG A 18 -7.38 9.66 9.68
N GLU A 19 -7.41 9.15 10.90
CA GLU A 19 -6.17 8.89 11.66
C GLU A 19 -5.27 7.87 10.95
N PHE A 20 -5.88 6.80 10.40
CA PHE A 20 -5.12 5.81 9.63
C PHE A 20 -4.48 6.43 8.39
N VAL A 21 -5.25 7.18 7.59
CA VAL A 21 -4.73 7.81 6.37
C VAL A 21 -3.57 8.75 6.69
N ASP A 22 -3.72 9.58 7.72
CA ASP A 22 -2.65 10.49 8.13
C ASP A 22 -1.40 9.74 8.58
N ALA A 23 -1.57 8.68 9.37
CA ALA A 23 -0.45 7.84 9.81
C ALA A 23 0.24 7.12 8.65
N TYR A 24 -0.54 6.65 7.67
CA TYR A 24 0.00 5.99 6.49
C TYR A 24 0.86 6.96 5.66
N LEU A 25 0.34 8.15 5.40
CA LEU A 25 1.03 9.14 4.57
C LEU A 25 2.27 9.73 5.25
N THR A 26 2.28 9.82 6.57
CA THR A 26 3.42 10.39 7.31
C THR A 26 4.41 9.34 7.79
N GLY A 27 3.96 8.13 8.09
CA GLY A 27 4.79 7.07 8.68
C GLY A 27 5.27 6.01 7.70
N TYR A 28 4.41 5.59 6.77
CA TYR A 28 4.76 4.54 5.81
C TYR A 28 5.23 5.09 4.46
N ALA A 29 4.55 6.08 3.92
CA ALA A 29 4.79 6.57 2.57
C ALA A 29 6.22 7.05 2.31
N PRO A 30 6.90 7.77 3.24
CA PRO A 30 8.26 8.22 2.97
C PRO A 30 9.23 7.08 2.70
N GLY A 31 9.17 5.99 3.47
CA GLY A 31 10.01 4.82 3.26
C GLY A 31 9.70 4.11 1.95
N ALA A 32 8.42 4.01 1.61
CA ALA A 32 7.99 3.40 0.34
C ALA A 32 8.55 4.18 -0.85
N ARG A 33 8.50 5.51 -0.80
CA ARG A 33 9.08 6.36 -1.85
C ARG A 33 10.59 6.16 -1.97
N GLN A 34 11.28 6.02 -0.87
CA GLN A 34 12.73 5.76 -0.87
C GLN A 34 13.07 4.43 -1.53
N ARG A 35 12.16 3.45 -1.45
CA ARG A 35 12.34 2.14 -2.08
C ARG A 35 11.88 2.12 -3.55
N GLY A 36 11.55 3.27 -4.12
CA GLY A 36 11.22 3.41 -5.54
C GLY A 36 9.74 3.32 -5.88
N MET A 37 8.87 3.33 -4.87
CA MET A 37 7.43 3.32 -5.09
C MET A 37 6.89 4.73 -5.34
N THR A 38 5.97 4.84 -6.29
CA THR A 38 5.28 6.10 -6.59
C THR A 38 3.83 5.98 -6.17
N LEU A 39 3.39 6.89 -5.31
CA LEU A 39 1.99 6.91 -4.86
C LEU A 39 1.08 7.39 -5.98
N GLN A 40 0.12 6.57 -6.36
CA GLN A 40 -0.84 6.90 -7.41
C GLN A 40 -2.11 7.52 -6.84
N ARG A 41 -2.68 6.90 -5.84
CA ARG A 41 -3.92 7.38 -5.22
C ARG A 41 -4.17 6.76 -3.87
N VAL A 42 -4.94 7.47 -3.06
CA VAL A 42 -5.51 6.97 -1.82
C VAL A 42 -7.02 7.17 -1.93
N LEU A 43 -7.76 6.09 -1.90
CA LEU A 43 -9.23 6.11 -2.01
C LEU A 43 -9.86 5.73 -0.68
N VAL A 44 -10.92 6.43 -0.33
CA VAL A 44 -11.71 6.13 0.88
C VAL A 44 -13.12 5.76 0.43
N SER A 45 -13.60 4.59 0.85
CA SER A 45 -14.91 4.09 0.48
C SER A 45 -15.73 3.74 1.74
N PRO A 46 -16.97 4.20 1.84
CA PRO A 46 -17.57 5.25 1.01
C PRO A 46 -16.85 6.60 1.16
N PRO A 47 -17.03 7.55 0.25
CA PRO A 47 -16.25 8.79 0.24
C PRO A 47 -16.71 9.79 1.30
N ILE A 48 -16.68 9.35 2.54
CA ILE A 48 -17.07 10.13 3.71
C ILE A 48 -16.27 9.65 4.92
N TRP A 49 -15.86 10.57 5.77
CA TRP A 49 -15.20 10.22 7.03
C TRP A 49 -16.27 9.87 8.06
N PHE A 50 -16.52 8.56 8.23
CA PHE A 50 -17.45 8.11 9.25
C PHE A 50 -16.91 8.37 10.65
N GLU A 51 -17.77 8.79 11.55
CA GLU A 51 -17.40 8.96 12.97
C GLU A 51 -17.56 7.69 13.77
N ASP A 52 -18.48 6.81 13.36
CA ASP A 52 -18.86 5.61 14.13
C ASP A 52 -18.94 4.34 13.29
N GLN A 53 -18.46 4.39 12.04
CA GLN A 53 -18.46 3.22 11.16
C GLN A 53 -17.10 3.05 10.50
N PRO A 54 -16.77 1.84 10.04
CA PRO A 54 -15.53 1.58 9.31
C PRO A 54 -15.60 2.13 7.89
N ASN A 55 -14.44 2.49 7.36
CA ASN A 55 -14.25 2.74 5.93
C ASN A 55 -13.28 1.67 5.37
N THR A 56 -13.28 1.54 4.06
CA THR A 56 -12.23 0.81 3.36
C THR A 56 -11.31 1.82 2.68
N VAL A 57 -10.02 1.74 2.96
CA VAL A 57 -9.00 2.58 2.35
C VAL A 57 -8.23 1.72 1.35
N THR A 58 -8.10 2.21 0.13
CA THR A 58 -7.33 1.54 -0.92
C THR A 58 -6.22 2.47 -1.37
N VAL A 59 -4.97 2.03 -1.20
CA VAL A 59 -3.79 2.80 -1.57
C VAL A 59 -3.10 2.09 -2.71
N THR A 60 -2.90 2.78 -3.83
CA THR A 60 -2.23 2.21 -5.00
C THR A 60 -0.89 2.88 -5.20
N TRP A 61 0.15 2.05 -5.29
CA TRP A 61 1.50 2.42 -5.63
C TRP A 61 1.86 1.84 -6.99
N SER A 62 2.81 2.48 -7.69
CA SER A 62 3.38 1.91 -8.90
C SER A 62 4.89 1.83 -8.81
N LEU A 63 5.45 0.88 -9.56
CA LEU A 63 6.88 0.74 -9.80
C LEU A 63 7.10 0.59 -11.30
N PRO A 64 8.21 1.13 -11.85
CA PRO A 64 8.37 1.22 -13.29
C PRO A 64 8.63 -0.12 -13.98
N SER A 65 8.95 -1.19 -13.23
CA SER A 65 9.29 -2.50 -13.80
C SER A 65 9.22 -3.59 -12.75
N ALA A 66 9.21 -4.84 -13.21
CA ALA A 66 9.32 -6.01 -12.33
C ALA A 66 10.63 -5.98 -11.54
N ARG A 67 11.72 -5.53 -12.18
CA ARG A 67 13.02 -5.40 -11.51
C ARG A 67 12.95 -4.41 -10.36
N ALA A 68 12.31 -3.26 -10.57
CA ALA A 68 12.14 -2.25 -9.51
C ALA A 68 11.33 -2.81 -8.35
N TRP A 69 10.31 -3.64 -8.64
CA TRP A 69 9.53 -4.30 -7.59
C TRP A 69 10.39 -5.27 -6.77
N TRP A 70 11.24 -6.06 -7.44
CA TRP A 70 12.15 -6.97 -6.74
C TRP A 70 13.15 -6.21 -5.87
N GLU A 71 13.73 -5.13 -6.39
CA GLU A 71 14.66 -4.28 -5.63
C GLU A 71 13.99 -3.69 -4.40
N MET A 72 12.77 -3.17 -4.55
CA MET A 72 11.98 -2.66 -3.44
C MET A 72 11.73 -3.72 -2.37
N THR A 73 11.36 -4.93 -2.80
CA THR A 73 11.08 -6.05 -1.89
C THR A 73 12.34 -6.44 -1.12
N TRP A 74 13.48 -6.51 -1.80
CA TRP A 74 14.75 -6.87 -1.15
C TRP A 74 15.22 -5.79 -0.17
N GLN A 75 14.98 -4.52 -0.44
CA GLN A 75 15.28 -3.45 0.50
C GLN A 75 14.35 -3.47 1.71
N GLY A 76 13.09 -3.83 1.50
CA GLY A 76 12.09 -3.84 2.56
C GLY A 76 12.18 -5.03 3.52
N ARG A 77 12.52 -6.22 3.01
CA ARG A 77 12.53 -7.45 3.83
C ARG A 77 13.40 -7.37 5.08
N PRO A 78 14.65 -6.87 5.00
CA PRO A 78 15.49 -6.80 6.20
C PRO A 78 15.21 -5.60 7.09
N ASP A 79 14.32 -4.69 6.69
CA ASP A 79 14.05 -3.48 7.45
C ASP A 79 12.97 -3.74 8.51
N PRO A 80 13.33 -3.80 9.79
CA PRO A 80 12.37 -4.08 10.86
C PRO A 80 11.37 -2.95 11.06
N SER A 81 11.69 -1.72 10.64
CA SER A 81 10.81 -0.58 10.85
C SER A 81 9.48 -0.70 10.10
N ILE A 82 9.47 -1.42 8.98
CA ILE A 82 8.25 -1.65 8.19
C ILE A 82 7.27 -2.51 8.97
N GLY A 83 7.72 -3.65 9.48
CA GLY A 83 6.89 -4.55 10.28
C GLY A 83 6.46 -3.90 11.58
N GLU A 84 7.34 -3.14 12.22
CA GLU A 84 7.02 -2.40 13.45
C GLU A 84 5.94 -1.36 13.20
N TRP A 85 6.02 -0.65 12.08
CA TRP A 85 5.00 0.33 11.72
C TRP A 85 3.63 -0.33 11.56
N TRP A 86 3.55 -1.43 10.79
CA TRP A 86 2.30 -2.16 10.60
C TRP A 86 1.74 -2.71 11.91
N THR A 87 2.61 -3.25 12.78
CA THR A 87 2.21 -3.72 14.10
C THR A 87 1.61 -2.59 14.93
N GLY A 88 2.24 -1.42 14.91
CA GLY A 88 1.74 -0.26 15.64
C GLY A 88 0.40 0.25 15.12
N ILE A 89 0.19 0.21 13.81
CA ILE A 89 -1.03 0.71 13.18
C ILE A 89 -2.20 -0.27 13.26
N ASP A 90 -1.95 -1.55 13.56
CA ASP A 90 -2.99 -2.57 13.62
C ASP A 90 -4.10 -2.25 14.62
N GLN A 91 -3.84 -1.42 15.62
CA GLN A 91 -4.89 -0.95 16.54
C GLN A 91 -5.93 -0.05 15.86
N LEU A 92 -5.66 0.46 14.66
CA LEU A 92 -6.60 1.25 13.86
C LEU A 92 -7.30 0.42 12.78
N VAL A 93 -6.95 -0.86 12.64
CA VAL A 93 -7.28 -1.70 11.49
C VAL A 93 -7.97 -2.98 11.93
N THR A 94 -9.01 -3.39 11.21
CA THR A 94 -9.67 -4.69 11.41
C THR A 94 -9.24 -5.72 10.40
N GLU A 95 -8.96 -5.30 9.16
CA GLU A 95 -8.48 -6.16 8.09
C GLU A 95 -7.50 -5.38 7.22
N ARG A 96 -6.49 -6.05 6.70
CA ARG A 96 -5.62 -5.50 5.68
C ARG A 96 -5.09 -6.57 4.75
N SER A 97 -4.91 -6.19 3.49
CA SER A 97 -4.32 -7.07 2.49
C SER A 97 -3.49 -6.25 1.51
N ARG A 98 -2.57 -6.92 0.84
CA ARG A 98 -1.75 -6.31 -0.21
C ARG A 98 -1.81 -7.18 -1.44
N GLU A 99 -2.01 -6.57 -2.59
CA GLU A 99 -1.99 -7.23 -3.89
C GLU A 99 -0.90 -6.62 -4.76
N VAL A 100 -0.31 -7.46 -5.59
CA VAL A 100 0.65 -7.04 -6.61
C VAL A 100 0.02 -7.39 -7.95
N ALA A 101 -0.02 -6.43 -8.85
CA ALA A 101 -0.72 -6.57 -10.12
C ALA A 101 0.03 -5.86 -11.24
N ALA A 102 -0.29 -6.23 -12.46
CA ALA A 102 0.17 -5.53 -13.65
C ALA A 102 -1.00 -5.43 -14.63
N ASP A 103 -0.87 -4.56 -15.63
CA ASP A 103 -1.85 -4.51 -16.71
C ASP A 103 -1.89 -5.88 -17.39
N ALA A 104 -3.09 -6.34 -17.72
CA ALA A 104 -3.28 -7.65 -18.36
C ALA A 104 -2.45 -7.81 -19.64
N ALA A 105 -2.26 -6.71 -20.37
CA ALA A 105 -1.46 -6.71 -21.58
C ALA A 105 0.03 -6.97 -21.34
N ASP A 106 0.50 -6.74 -20.10
CA ASP A 106 1.91 -6.86 -19.74
C ASP A 106 2.25 -8.19 -19.07
N VAL A 107 1.24 -8.98 -18.66
CA VAL A 107 1.46 -10.19 -17.85
C VAL A 107 2.36 -11.20 -18.55
N ASP A 108 2.14 -11.44 -19.85
CA ASP A 108 2.93 -12.40 -20.62
C ASP A 108 4.42 -12.03 -20.60
N GLY A 109 4.74 -10.76 -20.79
CA GLY A 109 6.11 -10.28 -20.77
C GLY A 109 6.76 -10.40 -19.40
N LEU A 110 5.99 -10.25 -18.34
CA LEU A 110 6.47 -10.40 -16.96
C LEU A 110 6.74 -11.86 -16.63
N CYS A 111 5.95 -12.78 -17.16
CA CYS A 111 6.12 -14.21 -16.93
C CYS A 111 7.34 -14.79 -17.65
N ASP A 112 7.86 -14.12 -18.66
CA ASP A 112 8.99 -14.56 -19.46
C ASP A 112 10.35 -14.20 -18.83
N VAL A 113 10.36 -13.64 -17.65
CA VAL A 113 11.58 -13.20 -16.95
C VAL A 113 12.24 -14.34 -16.22
#